data_fb722885e6409e0a32b1ed30ee23a26c
#
_entry.id   fb722885e6409e0a32b1ed30ee23a26c
#
_cell.length_a   1.000
_cell.length_b   1.000
_cell.length_c   1.000
_cell.angle_alpha   90.00
_cell.angle_beta   90.00
_cell.angle_gamma   90.00
#
_symmetry.space_group_name_H-M   'P 1'
#
loop_
_entity.id
_entity.type
_entity.pdbx_description
1 polymer ?
#
loop_
_entity_poly.entity_id
_entity_poly.type
_entity_poly.pdbx_seq_one_letter_code
_entity_poly.pdbx_strand_id
1 'polypeptide(L)' 'MSSLNLIPFGKYRNTTFLDIHQKDRHYLQWLNTQPWFQIKFSEMHQSLISFLDDNKEKIVINHE' A
#
# COMPACT_ATOMS: atom_id res chain seq x y z
N MET A 1 14.93 8.88 -7.19
CA MET A 1 14.46 8.85 -7.01
C MET A 1 13.66 8.63 -6.38
N SER A 2 13.16 8.74 -5.91
CA SER A 2 12.47 8.56 -5.25
C SER A 2 11.38 8.37 -5.35
N SER A 3 10.92 7.77 -5.26
CA SER A 3 9.84 7.49 -5.45
C SER A 3 8.98 7.55 -4.42
N LEU A 4 8.50 8.58 -4.06
CA LEU A 4 7.63 8.65 -3.05
C LEU A 4 6.34 8.29 -3.63
N ASN A 5 5.70 7.28 -3.28
CA ASN A 5 4.42 6.89 -3.80
C ASN A 5 3.33 7.60 -3.03
N LEU A 6 3.14 8.84 -3.32
CA LEU A 6 2.10 9.62 -2.65
C LEU A 6 0.76 9.31 -3.29
N ILE A 7 -0.23 9.09 -2.46
CA ILE A 7 -1.57 8.79 -2.95
C ILE A 7 -2.25 10.10 -3.32
N PRO A 8 -2.75 10.22 -4.54
CA PRO A 8 -3.35 11.46 -5.01
C PRO A 8 -4.84 11.63 -4.72
N PHE A 9 -5.39 10.83 -3.86
CA PHE A 9 -6.82 10.91 -3.57
C PHE A 9 -7.16 10.47 -2.16
N GLY A 10 -8.38 10.72 -1.78
CA GLY A 10 -8.89 10.20 -0.53
C GLY A 10 -8.39 10.91 0.70
N LYS A 11 -8.69 10.34 1.85
CA LYS A 11 -8.34 10.98 3.08
C LYS A 11 -6.86 10.98 3.37
N TYR A 12 -6.09 10.13 2.69
CA TYR A 12 -4.66 10.11 2.89
C TYR A 12 -3.92 10.69 1.68
N ARG A 13 -4.52 11.65 1.04
CA ARG A 13 -3.90 12.29 -0.11
C ARG A 13 -2.55 12.89 0.27
N ASN A 14 -1.59 12.78 -0.62
CA ASN A 14 -0.24 13.27 -0.42
C ASN A 14 0.49 12.56 0.71
N THR A 15 0.12 11.31 0.97
CA THR A 15 0.73 10.54 2.02
C THR A 15 1.37 9.30 1.40
N THR A 16 2.49 8.87 1.91
CA THR A 16 3.17 7.70 1.36
C THR A 16 2.53 6.44 1.90
N PHE A 17 2.76 5.33 1.22
CA PHE A 17 2.27 4.05 1.68
C PHE A 17 2.80 3.74 3.09
N LEU A 18 4.05 4.06 3.34
CA LEU A 18 4.65 3.78 4.62
C LEU A 18 3.93 4.51 5.75
N ASP A 19 3.65 5.77 5.55
CA ASP A 19 2.95 6.56 6.54
C ASP A 19 1.56 6.00 6.79
N ILE A 20 0.84 5.65 5.73
CA ILE A 20 -0.50 5.10 5.88
C ILE A 20 -0.42 3.75 6.58
N HIS A 21 0.57 2.95 6.25
CA HIS A 21 0.72 1.64 6.84
C HIS A 21 0.90 1.76 8.36
N GLN A 22 1.62 2.77 8.78
CA GLN A 22 1.84 2.98 10.19
C GLN A 22 0.62 3.52 10.92
N LYS A 23 -0.18 4.31 10.23
CA LYS A 23 -1.35 4.90 10.83
C LYS A 23 -2.60 4.06 10.67
N ASP A 24 -2.77 3.47 9.52
CA ASP A 24 -4.00 2.77 9.23
C ASP A 24 -3.76 1.75 8.14
N ARG A 25 -3.11 0.67 8.48
CA ARG A 25 -2.78 -0.32 7.46
C ARG A 25 -4.00 -0.96 6.83
N HIS A 26 -5.13 -0.95 7.51
CA HIS A 26 -6.34 -1.52 6.93
C HIS A 26 -6.77 -0.72 5.72
N TYR A 27 -6.46 0.57 5.70
CA TYR A 27 -6.80 1.41 4.57
C TYR A 27 -6.10 0.91 3.32
N LEU A 28 -4.83 0.52 3.45
CA LEU A 28 -4.09 0.03 2.30
C LEU A 28 -4.64 -1.31 1.82
N GLN A 29 -5.06 -2.16 2.74
CA GLN A 29 -5.65 -3.43 2.37
C GLN A 29 -6.96 -3.21 1.65
N TRP A 30 -7.75 -2.27 2.14
CA TRP A 30 -9.01 -1.94 1.52
C TRP A 30 -8.77 -1.38 0.11
N LEU A 31 -7.82 -0.48 -0.01
CA LEU A 31 -7.51 0.15 -1.30
C LEU A 31 -7.07 -0.90 -2.32
N ASN A 32 -6.33 -1.88 -1.86
CA ASN A 32 -5.83 -2.91 -2.74
C ASN A 32 -6.96 -3.73 -3.36
N THR A 33 -8.12 -3.75 -2.76
CA THR A 33 -9.24 -4.54 -3.27
C THR A 33 -10.16 -3.74 -4.17
N GLN A 34 -9.92 -2.45 -4.34
CA GLN A 34 -10.83 -1.61 -5.10
C GLN A 34 -10.55 -1.72 -6.60
N PRO A 35 -11.56 -2.10 -7.40
CA PRO A 35 -11.35 -2.26 -8.83
C PRO A 35 -10.96 -0.95 -9.51
N TRP A 36 -11.54 0.17 -9.08
CA TRP A 36 -11.22 1.45 -9.69
C TRP A 36 -9.75 1.79 -9.49
N PHE A 37 -9.19 1.41 -8.36
CA PHE A 37 -7.78 1.68 -8.07
C PHE A 37 -6.92 0.80 -8.96
N GLN A 38 -7.30 -0.44 -9.13
CA GLN A 38 -6.54 -1.39 -9.94
C GLN A 38 -6.53 -0.99 -11.40
N ILE A 39 -7.59 -0.39 -11.86
CA ILE A 39 -7.72 0.01 -13.25
C ILE A 39 -7.16 1.39 -13.53
N LYS A 40 -7.57 2.37 -12.78
CA LYS A 40 -7.13 3.72 -13.01
C LYS A 40 -5.72 3.99 -12.57
N PHE A 41 -5.27 3.36 -11.53
CA PHE A 41 -3.95 3.60 -10.99
C PHE A 41 -3.16 2.30 -10.98
N SER A 42 -3.12 1.63 -12.12
CA SER A 42 -2.51 0.32 -12.19
C SER A 42 -1.05 0.30 -11.75
N GLU A 43 -0.29 1.31 -12.08
CA GLU A 43 1.10 1.35 -11.66
C GLU A 43 1.22 1.49 -10.16
N MET A 44 0.38 2.34 -9.59
CA MET A 44 0.38 2.53 -8.15
C MET A 44 -0.11 1.25 -7.47
N HIS A 45 -1.06 0.57 -8.10
CA HIS A 45 -1.57 -0.68 -7.57
C HIS A 45 -0.43 -1.72 -7.51
N GLN A 46 0.40 -1.77 -8.53
CA GLN A 46 1.53 -2.69 -8.54
C GLN A 46 2.50 -2.32 -7.41
N SER A 47 2.74 -1.05 -7.22
CA SER A 47 3.61 -0.59 -6.15
C SER A 47 3.02 -0.95 -4.79
N LEU A 48 1.72 -0.83 -4.65
CA LEU A 48 1.07 -1.17 -3.39
C LEU A 48 1.16 -2.67 -3.10
N ILE A 49 0.98 -3.50 -4.10
CA ILE A 49 1.08 -4.93 -3.93
C ILE A 49 2.50 -5.28 -3.44
N SER A 50 3.49 -4.70 -4.07
CA SER A 50 4.86 -4.94 -3.72
C SER A 50 5.13 -4.46 -2.29
N PHE A 51 4.61 -3.31 -1.94
CA PHE A 51 4.81 -2.73 -0.63
C PHE A 51 4.16 -3.62 0.45
N LEU A 52 2.95 -4.08 0.20
CA LEU A 52 2.26 -4.92 1.17
C LEU A 52 2.97 -6.27 1.34
N ASP A 53 3.47 -6.79 0.25
CA ASP A 53 4.17 -8.06 0.31
C ASP A 53 5.45 -7.92 1.11
N ASP A 54 6.14 -6.83 0.94
CA ASP A 54 7.37 -6.56 1.63
C ASP A 54 7.14 -6.30 3.10
N ASN A 55 6.02 -5.72 3.48
CA ASN A 55 5.73 -5.36 4.85
C ASN A 55 4.72 -6.25 5.54
N LYS A 56 4.41 -7.42 4.94
CA LYS A 56 3.43 -8.21 5.55
C LYS A 56 4.08 -8.83 6.72
N GLU A 57 3.38 -9.14 7.74
CA GLU A 57 3.88 -9.66 8.86
C GLU A 57 4.64 -10.81 8.64
N LYS A 58 5.79 -10.85 8.90
CA LYS A 58 6.62 -11.88 8.73
C LYS A 58 6.56 -12.69 9.82
N ILE A 59 5.67 -13.22 10.16
CA ILE A 59 5.61 -14.00 11.23
C ILE A 59 6.40 -15.00 11.09
N VAL A 60 6.91 -15.29 10.80
CA VAL A 60 7.69 -16.13 10.69
C VAL A 60 7.85 -17.01 11.29
N ILE A 61 7.67 -17.48 11.45
CA ILE A 61 7.74 -18.21 11.96
C ILE A 61 8.44 -19.05 11.98
N ASN A 62 8.68 -19.15 11.94
CA ASN A 62 9.27 -19.69 11.95
C ASN A 62 9.77 -20.55 12.13
N HIS A 63 9.81 -20.96 12.15
CA HIS A 63 10.27 -21.51 12.20
C HIS A 63 10.91 -22.09 12.26
N GLU A 64 11.14 -22.27 12.39
CA GLU A 64 11.71 -22.50 12.46
C GLU A 64 12.05 -22.81 12.62
#